data_1bdedf85c14b30e82162151c30082536
#
_entry.id   1bdedf85c14b30e82162151c30082536
#
_cell.length_a   1.000
_cell.length_b   1.000
_cell.length_c   1.000
_cell.angle_alpha   90.00
_cell.angle_beta   90.00
_cell.angle_gamma   90.00
#
_symmetry.space_group_name_H-M   'P 1'
#
loop_
_entity.id
_entity.type
_entity.pdbx_description
1 polymer ?
#
loop_
_entity_poly.entity_id
_entity_poly.type
_entity_poly.pdbx_seq_one_letter_code
_entity_poly.pdbx_strand_id
1 'polypeptide(L)'
;MNNGQICHCGKTGCLETAASGSAAHRVVLEKLKEGHASLLSEKFKSGSDITLEDILDAAHEEDVLAIEAIEEVGTNLGRAIAGLINIFNPELVIIGGCVSSAQDYILLPIKIAVQKHSLSLINRDTKIKISKLGGKAGSIGACMLSRSKLLGLL
;
A
#
# COMPACT_ATOMS: atom_id res chain seq x y z
N MET A 1 -3.56 3.14 -14.71
CA MET A 1 -2.80 1.89 -14.84
C MET A 1 -3.60 0.94 -15.73
N ASN A 2 -2.93 0.22 -16.64
CA ASN A 2 -3.64 -0.58 -17.66
C ASN A 2 -3.54 -2.07 -17.29
N ASN A 3 -4.09 -2.46 -16.15
CA ASN A 3 -4.04 -3.85 -15.64
C ASN A 3 -5.31 -4.66 -15.94
N GLY A 4 -6.27 -4.10 -16.67
CA GLY A 4 -7.51 -4.79 -17.05
C GLY A 4 -8.47 -5.12 -15.89
N GLN A 5 -8.09 -4.88 -14.64
CA GLN A 5 -8.87 -5.21 -13.45
C GLN A 5 -10.01 -4.21 -13.25
N ILE A 6 -11.20 -4.74 -12.98
CA ILE A 6 -12.38 -3.92 -12.66
C ILE A 6 -12.32 -3.52 -11.19
N CYS A 7 -12.36 -2.23 -10.91
CA CYS A 7 -12.44 -1.68 -9.57
C CYS A 7 -13.87 -1.78 -9.01
N HIS A 8 -14.02 -1.77 -7.69
CA HIS A 8 -15.33 -1.70 -7.01
C HIS A 8 -16.18 -0.50 -7.46
N CYS A 9 -15.56 0.55 -8.02
CA CYS A 9 -16.27 1.69 -8.60
C CYS A 9 -16.82 1.43 -10.03
N GLY A 10 -16.66 0.22 -10.56
CA GLY A 10 -17.09 -0.19 -11.90
C GLY A 10 -16.16 0.21 -13.05
N LYS A 11 -15.05 0.92 -12.77
CA LYS A 11 -14.06 1.35 -13.78
C LYS A 11 -12.85 0.43 -13.81
N THR A 12 -12.11 0.43 -14.91
CA THR A 12 -10.82 -0.25 -15.05
C THR A 12 -9.65 0.71 -14.85
N GLY A 13 -8.49 0.18 -14.42
CA GLY A 13 -7.25 0.96 -14.32
C GLY A 13 -7.18 1.90 -13.11
N CYS A 14 -8.04 1.75 -12.12
CA CYS A 14 -7.95 2.48 -10.86
C CYS A 14 -6.68 2.10 -10.09
N LEU A 15 -6.07 3.08 -9.39
CA LEU A 15 -4.92 2.84 -8.52
C LEU A 15 -5.21 1.77 -7.47
N GLU A 16 -6.42 1.74 -6.93
CA GLU A 16 -6.90 0.76 -5.95
C GLU A 16 -6.64 -0.69 -6.39
N THR A 17 -6.85 -1.00 -7.68
CA THR A 17 -6.65 -2.36 -8.21
C THR A 17 -5.19 -2.77 -8.37
N ALA A 18 -4.25 -1.85 -8.19
CA ALA A 18 -2.82 -2.10 -8.35
C ALA A 18 -1.98 -1.75 -7.12
N ALA A 19 -2.53 -0.97 -6.17
CA ALA A 19 -1.77 -0.40 -5.06
C ALA A 19 -2.53 -0.43 -3.72
N SER A 20 -3.28 -1.50 -3.48
CA SER A 20 -4.04 -1.70 -2.25
C SER A 20 -3.75 -3.07 -1.62
N GLY A 21 -4.29 -3.31 -0.42
CA GLY A 21 -4.23 -4.63 0.22
C GLY A 21 -4.92 -5.72 -0.61
N SER A 22 -6.01 -5.38 -1.31
CA SER A 22 -6.68 -6.32 -2.22
C SER A 22 -5.84 -6.63 -3.45
N ALA A 23 -4.99 -5.71 -3.91
CA ALA A 23 -4.02 -5.98 -4.96
C ALA A 23 -2.93 -6.96 -4.49
N ALA A 24 -2.37 -6.79 -3.29
CA ALA A 24 -1.41 -7.72 -2.71
C ALA A 24 -2.01 -9.13 -2.58
N HIS A 25 -3.22 -9.21 -2.03
CA HIS A 25 -3.95 -10.47 -1.90
C HIS A 25 -4.14 -11.19 -3.24
N ARG A 26 -4.56 -10.47 -4.27
CA ARG A 26 -4.72 -11.02 -5.61
C ARG A 26 -3.40 -11.56 -6.17
N VAL A 27 -2.31 -10.79 -6.08
CA VAL A 27 -0.98 -11.19 -6.55
C VAL A 27 -0.53 -12.49 -5.87
N VAL A 28 -0.70 -12.58 -4.54
CA VAL A 28 -0.37 -13.80 -3.78
C VAL A 28 -1.18 -14.99 -4.29
N LEU A 29 -2.50 -14.84 -4.44
CA LEU A 29 -3.35 -15.94 -4.92
C LEU A 29 -3.01 -16.38 -6.35
N GLU A 30 -2.69 -15.45 -7.24
CA GLU A 30 -2.28 -15.75 -8.61
C GLU A 30 -0.98 -16.57 -8.61
N LYS A 31 0.04 -16.14 -7.86
CA LYS A 31 1.32 -16.85 -7.75
C LYS A 31 1.19 -18.22 -7.07
N LEU A 32 0.34 -18.37 -6.04
CA LEU A 32 0.06 -19.67 -5.42
C LEU A 32 -0.62 -20.65 -6.38
N LYS A 33 -1.54 -20.16 -7.25
CA LYS A 33 -2.16 -20.97 -8.31
C LYS A 33 -1.14 -21.41 -9.37
N GLU A 34 -0.14 -20.62 -9.64
CA GLU A 34 0.99 -20.92 -10.54
C GLU A 34 1.98 -21.91 -9.91
N GLY A 35 1.82 -22.25 -8.63
CA GLY A 35 2.64 -23.23 -7.92
C GLY A 35 3.89 -22.66 -7.25
N HIS A 36 3.95 -21.36 -7.04
CA HIS A 36 5.03 -20.74 -6.26
C HIS A 36 5.02 -21.22 -4.81
N ALA A 37 6.20 -21.49 -4.26
CA ALA A 37 6.36 -21.89 -2.87
C ALA A 37 6.17 -20.68 -1.94
N SER A 38 5.44 -20.86 -0.83
CA SER A 38 5.19 -19.84 0.19
C SER A 38 4.79 -20.51 1.50
N LEU A 39 4.98 -19.84 2.61
CA LEU A 39 4.42 -20.23 3.92
C LEU A 39 2.87 -20.32 3.87
N LEU A 40 2.24 -19.58 2.96
CA LEU A 40 0.79 -19.57 2.75
C LEU A 40 0.27 -20.78 1.93
N SER A 41 1.16 -21.63 1.40
CA SER A 41 0.78 -22.73 0.49
C SER A 41 -0.13 -23.76 1.15
N GLU A 42 0.06 -24.09 2.42
CA GLU A 42 -0.80 -25.03 3.14
C GLU A 42 -2.20 -24.45 3.37
N LYS A 43 -2.27 -23.19 3.78
CA LYS A 43 -3.54 -22.46 3.96
C LYS A 43 -4.31 -22.35 2.64
N PHE A 44 -3.60 -22.11 1.53
CA PHE A 44 -4.18 -22.08 0.19
C PHE A 44 -4.75 -23.45 -0.22
N LYS A 45 -3.98 -24.55 -0.02
CA LYS A 45 -4.40 -25.92 -0.37
C LYS A 45 -5.58 -26.42 0.46
N SER A 46 -5.71 -25.99 1.71
CA SER A 46 -6.84 -26.33 2.57
C SER A 46 -8.13 -25.61 2.19
N GLY A 47 -8.08 -24.65 1.23
CA GLY A 47 -9.22 -23.84 0.84
C GLY A 47 -9.60 -22.77 1.89
N SER A 48 -8.74 -22.54 2.87
CA SER A 48 -8.96 -21.49 3.87
C SER A 48 -8.67 -20.12 3.25
N ASP A 49 -9.44 -19.11 3.68
CA ASP A 49 -9.24 -17.74 3.19
C ASP A 49 -7.90 -17.17 3.67
N ILE A 50 -7.14 -16.61 2.74
CA ILE A 50 -5.88 -15.92 3.02
C ILE A 50 -6.22 -14.45 3.21
N THR A 51 -5.99 -13.93 4.40
CA THR A 51 -6.23 -12.52 4.71
C THR A 51 -5.01 -11.65 4.38
N LEU A 52 -5.19 -10.32 4.34
CA LEU A 52 -4.05 -9.40 4.23
C LEU A 52 -3.11 -9.54 5.44
N GLU A 53 -3.64 -9.82 6.61
CA GLU A 53 -2.86 -10.03 7.83
C GLU A 53 -1.93 -11.23 7.69
N ASP A 54 -2.42 -12.36 7.15
CA ASP A 54 -1.58 -13.52 6.85
C ASP A 54 -0.42 -13.18 5.90
N ILE A 55 -0.68 -12.33 4.89
CA ILE A 55 0.34 -11.92 3.92
C ILE A 55 1.40 -11.04 4.60
N LEU A 56 0.97 -10.14 5.49
CA LEU A 56 1.88 -9.27 6.25
C LEU A 56 2.74 -10.09 7.22
N ASP A 57 2.13 -11.05 7.90
CA ASP A 57 2.83 -11.94 8.83
C ASP A 57 3.84 -12.82 8.07
N ALA A 58 3.44 -13.40 6.95
CA ALA A 58 4.36 -14.16 6.09
C ALA A 58 5.54 -13.31 5.61
N ALA A 59 5.31 -12.05 5.25
CA ALA A 59 6.39 -11.14 4.85
C ALA A 59 7.34 -10.84 6.02
N HIS A 60 6.84 -10.73 7.25
CA HIS A 60 7.67 -10.57 8.45
C HIS A 60 8.46 -11.85 8.78
N GLU A 61 7.98 -13.02 8.36
CA GLU A 61 8.69 -14.30 8.42
C GLU A 61 9.58 -14.56 7.19
N GLU A 62 9.90 -13.50 6.43
CA GLU A 62 10.78 -13.52 5.26
C GLU A 62 10.27 -14.38 4.09
N ASP A 63 8.96 -14.59 3.97
CA ASP A 63 8.35 -15.26 2.82
C ASP A 63 8.53 -14.42 1.54
N VAL A 64 9.26 -14.98 0.59
CA VAL A 64 9.64 -14.28 -0.65
C VAL A 64 8.42 -13.88 -1.48
N LEU A 65 7.41 -14.76 -1.58
CA LEU A 65 6.21 -14.49 -2.36
C LEU A 65 5.39 -13.34 -1.76
N ALA A 66 5.26 -13.31 -0.43
CA ALA A 66 4.56 -12.24 0.29
C ALA A 66 5.32 -10.90 0.16
N ILE A 67 6.65 -10.92 0.29
CA ILE A 67 7.51 -9.75 0.09
C ILE A 67 7.35 -9.20 -1.32
N GLU A 68 7.46 -10.03 -2.36
CA GLU A 68 7.32 -9.62 -3.76
C GLU A 68 5.94 -9.00 -4.05
N ALA A 69 4.87 -9.55 -3.46
CA ALA A 69 3.52 -9.00 -3.62
C ALA A 69 3.39 -7.61 -3.00
N ILE A 70 3.97 -7.40 -1.82
CA ILE A 70 4.02 -6.08 -1.15
C ILE A 70 4.89 -5.10 -1.94
N GLU A 71 6.01 -5.55 -2.48
CA GLU A 71 6.94 -4.77 -3.29
C GLU A 71 6.27 -4.26 -4.58
N GLU A 72 5.49 -5.13 -5.25
CA GLU A 72 4.72 -4.75 -6.43
C GLU A 72 3.70 -3.64 -6.13
N VAL A 73 2.95 -3.81 -5.03
CA VAL A 73 2.00 -2.80 -4.53
C VAL A 73 2.71 -1.49 -4.21
N GLY A 74 3.84 -1.57 -3.49
CA GLY A 74 4.65 -0.41 -3.15
C GLY A 74 5.18 0.34 -4.37
N THR A 75 5.65 -0.39 -5.36
CA THR A 75 6.14 0.17 -6.62
C THR A 75 5.02 0.91 -7.37
N ASN A 76 3.84 0.31 -7.47
CA ASN A 76 2.69 0.92 -8.12
C ASN A 76 2.21 2.18 -7.38
N LEU A 77 2.16 2.12 -6.05
CA LEU A 77 1.82 3.27 -5.20
C LEU A 77 2.86 4.39 -5.35
N GLY A 78 4.15 4.05 -5.35
CA GLY A 78 5.26 5.00 -5.51
C GLY A 78 5.22 5.73 -6.85
N ARG A 79 4.84 5.05 -7.94
CA ARG A 79 4.64 5.71 -9.25
C ARG A 79 3.52 6.75 -9.21
N ALA A 80 2.41 6.44 -8.56
CA ALA A 80 1.31 7.40 -8.40
C ALA A 80 1.73 8.59 -7.52
N ILE A 81 2.41 8.32 -6.41
CA ILE A 81 2.94 9.35 -5.51
C ILE A 81 3.93 10.26 -6.23
N ALA A 82 4.81 9.72 -7.09
CA ALA A 82 5.73 10.52 -7.89
C ALA A 82 5.00 11.54 -8.77
N GLY A 83 3.88 11.15 -9.38
CA GLY A 83 3.02 12.07 -10.13
C GLY A 83 2.46 13.19 -9.25
N LEU A 84 1.99 12.86 -8.05
CA LEU A 84 1.48 13.85 -7.10
C LEU A 84 2.59 14.79 -6.59
N ILE A 85 3.78 14.27 -6.32
CA ILE A 85 4.94 15.07 -5.93
C ILE A 85 5.29 16.07 -7.03
N ASN A 86 5.31 15.65 -8.29
CA ASN A 86 5.61 16.51 -9.43
C ASN A 86 4.58 17.65 -9.61
N ILE A 87 3.32 17.43 -9.21
CA ILE A 87 2.24 18.43 -9.36
C ILE A 87 2.18 19.36 -8.14
N PHE A 88 2.26 18.81 -6.93
CA PHE A 88 1.94 19.55 -5.70
C PHE A 88 3.18 19.92 -4.89
N ASN A 89 4.34 19.33 -5.15
CA ASN A 89 5.58 19.54 -4.39
C ASN A 89 5.37 19.54 -2.85
N PRO A 90 4.79 18.48 -2.27
CA PRO A 90 4.51 18.43 -0.84
C PRO A 90 5.81 18.26 -0.04
N GLU A 91 5.89 18.88 1.12
CA GLU A 91 7.01 18.67 2.07
C GLU A 91 6.97 17.28 2.71
N LEU A 92 5.77 16.69 2.84
CA LEU A 92 5.55 15.43 3.53
C LEU A 92 4.44 14.62 2.85
N VAL A 93 4.74 13.35 2.58
CA VAL A 93 3.76 12.31 2.19
C VAL A 93 3.68 11.28 3.31
N ILE A 94 2.48 11.03 3.81
CA ILE A 94 2.23 10.03 4.85
C ILE A 94 1.50 8.84 4.24
N ILE A 95 2.10 7.66 4.37
CA ILE A 95 1.50 6.40 3.95
C ILE A 95 0.74 5.81 5.13
N GLY A 96 -0.55 5.59 4.96
CA GLY A 96 -1.44 5.01 5.96
C GLY A 96 -2.24 3.84 5.42
N GLY A 97 -3.20 3.36 6.23
CA GLY A 97 -4.03 2.20 5.90
C GLY A 97 -3.36 0.88 6.25
N CYS A 98 -4.06 -0.24 5.97
CA CYS A 98 -3.61 -1.57 6.40
C CYS A 98 -2.26 -1.98 5.79
N VAL A 99 -1.99 -1.61 4.54
CA VAL A 99 -0.71 -1.97 3.89
C VAL A 99 0.49 -1.28 4.55
N SER A 100 0.28 -0.17 5.27
CA SER A 100 1.37 0.51 6.00
C SER A 100 1.96 -0.33 7.14
N SER A 101 1.28 -1.37 7.59
CA SER A 101 1.79 -2.32 8.61
C SER A 101 2.97 -3.14 8.08
N ALA A 102 3.16 -3.26 6.76
CA ALA A 102 4.33 -3.88 6.17
C ALA A 102 5.64 -3.08 6.36
N GLN A 103 5.57 -1.88 6.98
CA GLN A 103 6.73 -1.05 7.34
C GLN A 103 7.71 -0.86 6.18
N ASP A 104 8.95 -1.31 6.33
CA ASP A 104 10.01 -1.13 5.33
C ASP A 104 9.77 -1.92 4.04
N TYR A 105 9.07 -3.05 4.08
CA TYR A 105 8.71 -3.84 2.90
C TYR A 105 7.85 -3.04 1.91
N ILE A 106 7.03 -2.12 2.37
CA ILE A 106 6.24 -1.23 1.51
C ILE A 106 6.93 0.12 1.28
N LEU A 107 7.63 0.65 2.29
CA LEU A 107 8.23 1.99 2.23
C LEU A 107 9.40 2.07 1.26
N LEU A 108 10.25 1.05 1.22
CA LEU A 108 11.43 1.03 0.34
C LEU A 108 11.05 1.01 -1.14
N PRO A 109 10.15 0.11 -1.62
CA PRO A 109 9.67 0.14 -2.99
C PRO A 109 9.02 1.46 -3.40
N ILE A 110 8.22 2.06 -2.49
CA ILE A 110 7.63 3.40 -2.72
C ILE A 110 8.73 4.42 -2.96
N LYS A 111 9.72 4.51 -2.08
CA LYS A 111 10.82 5.47 -2.21
C LYS A 111 11.61 5.28 -3.50
N ILE A 112 11.93 4.03 -3.85
CA ILE A 112 12.65 3.70 -5.09
C ILE A 112 11.83 4.14 -6.31
N ALA A 113 10.54 3.84 -6.34
CA ALA A 113 9.66 4.22 -7.43
C ALA A 113 9.52 5.75 -7.53
N VAL A 114 9.38 6.44 -6.40
CA VAL A 114 9.35 7.91 -6.36
C VAL A 114 10.65 8.50 -6.93
N GLN A 115 11.81 8.01 -6.53
CA GLN A 115 13.10 8.47 -7.07
C GLN A 115 13.21 8.26 -8.58
N LYS A 116 12.67 7.15 -9.11
CA LYS A 116 12.71 6.84 -10.54
C LYS A 116 11.76 7.69 -11.38
N HIS A 117 10.64 8.14 -10.81
CA HIS A 117 9.53 8.72 -11.57
C HIS A 117 9.23 10.19 -11.21
N SER A 118 9.85 10.77 -10.18
CA SER A 118 9.74 12.19 -9.86
C SER A 118 10.93 12.99 -10.37
N LEU A 119 10.70 14.28 -10.58
CA LEU A 119 11.76 15.21 -10.95
C LEU A 119 12.71 15.41 -9.76
N SER A 120 14.01 15.21 -9.97
CA SER A 120 15.03 15.24 -8.91
C SER A 120 15.10 16.54 -8.14
N LEU A 121 14.78 17.67 -8.78
CA LEU A 121 14.72 18.99 -8.12
C LEU A 121 13.57 19.10 -7.14
N ILE A 122 12.43 18.46 -7.42
CA ILE A 122 11.21 18.54 -6.62
C ILE A 122 11.28 17.51 -5.48
N ASN A 123 11.79 16.31 -5.76
CA ASN A 123 11.83 15.22 -4.78
C ASN A 123 12.80 15.44 -3.61
N ARG A 124 13.73 16.39 -3.72
CA ARG A 124 14.74 16.66 -2.68
C ARG A 124 14.13 17.00 -1.32
N ASP A 125 13.03 17.73 -1.32
CA ASP A 125 12.44 18.32 -0.12
C ASP A 125 11.27 17.49 0.41
N THR A 126 10.75 16.53 -0.39
CA THR A 126 9.63 15.68 0.01
C THR A 126 10.08 14.53 0.91
N LYS A 127 9.53 14.46 2.12
CA LYS A 127 9.72 13.35 3.05
C LYS A 127 8.57 12.35 2.90
N ILE A 128 8.90 11.05 2.79
CA ILE A 128 7.89 9.97 2.75
C ILE A 128 8.02 9.17 4.03
N LYS A 129 6.91 9.05 4.79
CA LYS A 129 6.86 8.38 6.09
C LYS A 129 5.64 7.47 6.21
N ILE A 130 5.78 6.42 7.00
CA ILE A 130 4.67 5.58 7.43
C ILE A 130 3.91 6.30 8.57
N SER A 131 2.58 6.20 8.54
CA SER A 131 1.71 6.69 9.62
C SER A 131 1.96 5.91 10.92
N LYS A 132 2.08 6.62 12.02
CA LYS A 132 2.17 6.02 13.35
C LYS A 132 0.80 5.64 13.95
N LEU A 133 -0.29 6.05 13.30
CA LEU A 133 -1.65 5.86 13.81
C LEU A 133 -2.25 4.48 13.46
N GLY A 134 -1.65 3.78 12.50
CA GLY A 134 -2.13 2.48 12.02
C GLY A 134 -3.62 2.52 11.64
N GLY A 135 -4.35 1.46 11.95
CA GLY A 135 -5.79 1.35 11.70
C GLY A 135 -6.67 2.33 12.49
N LYS A 136 -6.12 3.02 13.49
CA LYS A 136 -6.85 3.99 14.33
C LYS A 136 -6.91 5.40 13.71
N ALA A 137 -6.23 5.63 12.60
CA ALA A 137 -6.13 6.96 11.97
C ALA A 137 -7.50 7.59 11.68
N GLY A 138 -8.44 6.81 11.13
CA GLY A 138 -9.80 7.28 10.82
C GLY A 138 -10.59 7.69 12.06
N SER A 139 -10.61 6.83 13.08
CA SER A 139 -11.33 7.11 14.34
C SER A 139 -10.75 8.32 15.07
N ILE A 140 -9.42 8.41 15.16
CA ILE A 140 -8.74 9.56 15.76
C ILE A 140 -9.05 10.84 14.98
N GLY A 141 -8.97 10.78 13.65
CA GLY A 141 -9.29 11.92 12.78
C GLY A 141 -10.73 12.42 12.95
N ALA A 142 -11.70 11.49 13.00
CA ALA A 142 -13.10 11.83 13.25
C ALA A 142 -13.32 12.50 14.62
N CYS A 143 -12.70 11.95 15.67
CA CYS A 143 -12.75 12.57 17.01
C CYS A 143 -12.13 13.96 17.02
N MET A 144 -10.98 14.15 16.38
CA MET A 144 -10.31 15.45 16.29
C MET A 144 -11.12 16.47 15.52
N LEU A 145 -11.75 16.07 14.40
CA LEU A 145 -12.63 16.93 13.62
C LEU A 145 -13.86 17.36 14.42
N SER A 146 -14.51 16.42 15.11
CA SER A 146 -15.64 16.71 16.00
C SER A 146 -15.27 17.68 17.11
N ARG A 147 -14.13 17.45 17.75
CA ARG A 147 -13.59 18.36 18.78
C ARG A 147 -13.35 19.75 18.22
N SER A 148 -12.70 19.86 17.07
CA SER A 148 -12.41 21.17 16.45
C SER A 148 -13.69 21.94 16.13
N LYS A 149 -14.72 21.27 15.60
CA LYS A 149 -16.03 21.88 15.34
C LYS A 149 -16.75 22.33 16.61
N LEU A 150 -16.74 21.49 17.66
CA LEU A 150 -17.41 21.84 18.92
C LEU A 150 -16.76 23.00 19.65
N LEU A 151 -15.43 23.14 19.51
CA LEU A 151 -14.65 24.21 20.16
C LEU A 151 -14.48 25.46 19.27
N GLY A 152 -15.07 25.48 18.08
CA GLY A 152 -14.94 26.63 17.16
C GLY A 152 -13.50 26.86 16.68
N LEU A 153 -12.68 25.80 16.55
CA LEU A 153 -11.27 25.90 16.15
C LEU A 153 -11.07 25.73 14.62
N LEU A 154 -12.15 25.57 13.87
CA LEU A 154 -12.20 25.50 12.40
C LEU A 154 -13.21 26.50 11.88
#